data_88886f276aaebd07af51853650537441
#
_entry.id   88886f276aaebd07af51853650537441
#
_cell.length_a   1.000
_cell.length_b   1.000
_cell.length_c   1.000
_cell.angle_alpha   90.00
_cell.angle_beta   90.00
_cell.angle_gamma   90.00
#
_symmetry.space_group_name_H-M   'P 1'
#
loop_
_entity.id
_entity.type
_entity.pdbx_description
1 polymer ?
#
loop_
_entity_poly.entity_id
_entity_poly.type
_entity_poly.pdbx_seq_one_letter_code
_entity_poly.pdbx_strand_id
1 'polypeptide(L)'
;MKPAVDQLVGASARAVPELMFDASEATTLDPQASHGLNDVLQGKRAAQRRAREQQVPSRLSQLQLSDLLLPVSLLVLLFVAACAAFPGAIAPYLPTDMRTEAILSAPGAAHWFGTDQFGRDVFSLVVYGARQSVLIGIFAVLISCSIGASIGLTAGYAGGWLDSVLMRLVDIWLAVPNILLAIALSTVLGPSLVNTIFAISIAAIPRYARVLRGQALSVRNRPFIEASRAAGASHFAILRRHVLPHCSVQIMVLATLGVGSSILIGSGLSFLGLGVNDECPDWGYLLTQGRGYLTVAWWTVTYPGLAITSMVVSVNLLGDALRRRFDPRTGPR
;
A
#
# COMPACT_ATOMS: atom_id res chain seq x y z
N MET A 1 19.69 24.41 27.10
CA MET A 1 19.06 23.81 28.32
C MET A 1 18.18 22.60 28.03
N LYS A 2 18.40 21.91 26.92
CA LYS A 2 17.62 20.73 26.47
C LYS A 2 18.32 19.36 26.57
N PRO A 3 19.63 19.21 26.80
CA PRO A 3 20.24 17.88 26.87
C PRO A 3 20.22 17.21 28.27
N ALA A 4 19.83 17.93 29.32
CA ALA A 4 19.83 17.37 30.70
C ALA A 4 18.54 16.62 31.06
N VAL A 5 17.44 16.85 30.34
CA VAL A 5 16.13 16.19 30.62
C VAL A 5 16.09 14.79 30.00
N ASP A 6 16.73 14.59 28.83
CA ASP A 6 16.74 13.28 28.16
C ASP A 6 17.64 12.24 28.86
N GLN A 7 18.63 12.66 29.63
CA GLN A 7 19.45 11.73 30.43
C GLN A 7 18.76 11.25 31.70
N LEU A 8 17.84 12.02 32.27
CA LEU A 8 17.08 11.63 33.46
C LEU A 8 15.92 10.67 33.15
N VAL A 9 15.37 10.75 31.92
CA VAL A 9 14.30 9.81 31.48
C VAL A 9 14.88 8.45 31.09
N GLY A 10 16.11 8.39 30.57
CA GLY A 10 16.80 7.15 30.18
C GLY A 10 17.35 6.33 31.35
N ALA A 11 17.63 6.96 32.49
CA ALA A 11 18.18 6.27 33.69
C ALA A 11 17.09 5.60 34.55
N SER A 12 15.84 6.08 34.46
CA SER A 12 14.72 5.54 35.25
C SER A 12 14.12 4.25 34.69
N ALA A 13 14.45 3.87 33.46
CA ALA A 13 13.87 2.69 32.79
C ALA A 13 14.71 1.39 32.94
N ARG A 14 15.88 1.44 33.58
CA ARG A 14 16.81 0.28 33.66
C ARG A 14 17.04 -0.28 35.07
N ALA A 15 16.33 0.18 36.08
CA ALA A 15 16.53 -0.29 37.45
C ALA A 15 15.19 -0.55 38.15
N VAL A 16 14.45 -1.55 37.67
CA VAL A 16 13.48 -2.24 38.53
C VAL A 16 13.87 -3.72 38.50
N PRO A 17 14.63 -4.21 39.52
CA PRO A 17 14.70 -5.64 39.74
C PRO A 17 13.30 -6.13 40.10
N GLU A 18 12.90 -7.29 39.59
CA GLU A 18 11.77 -8.07 40.08
C GLU A 18 12.01 -8.40 41.57
N LEU A 19 11.60 -7.52 42.47
CA LEU A 19 11.39 -7.84 43.87
C LEU A 19 10.10 -8.66 43.91
N MET A 20 10.26 -9.98 43.95
CA MET A 20 9.27 -10.90 44.51
C MET A 20 8.93 -10.38 45.93
N PHE A 21 7.83 -9.65 46.03
CA PHE A 21 7.28 -9.26 47.33
C PHE A 21 6.61 -10.50 47.90
N ASP A 22 7.27 -11.10 48.91
CA ASP A 22 6.68 -12.13 49.74
C ASP A 22 5.54 -11.49 50.56
N ALA A 23 4.33 -12.02 50.39
CA ALA A 23 3.11 -11.51 50.99
C ALA A 23 3.12 -11.61 52.53
N SER A 24 4.19 -12.16 53.14
CA SER A 24 4.34 -12.33 54.60
C SER A 24 4.93 -11.11 55.31
N GLU A 25 5.57 -10.16 54.58
CA GLU A 25 6.17 -8.95 55.20
C GLU A 25 5.24 -7.72 55.23
N ALA A 26 4.00 -7.85 54.77
CA ALA A 26 3.05 -6.72 54.64
C ALA A 26 2.48 -6.22 56.01
N THR A 27 2.91 -6.77 57.13
CA THR A 27 2.27 -6.50 58.45
C THR A 27 2.97 -5.41 59.28
N THR A 28 4.06 -4.79 58.80
CA THR A 28 4.84 -3.80 59.59
C THR A 28 5.08 -2.45 58.86
N LEU A 29 4.29 -2.11 57.87
CA LEU A 29 4.41 -0.78 57.25
C LEU A 29 3.65 0.28 58.06
N ASP A 30 4.35 1.35 58.42
CA ASP A 30 3.83 2.56 59.07
C ASP A 30 2.52 3.02 58.35
N PRO A 31 1.42 3.24 59.07
CA PRO A 31 0.15 3.67 58.48
C PRO A 31 0.26 4.95 57.61
N GLN A 32 1.23 5.81 57.91
CA GLN A 32 1.46 7.03 57.10
C GLN A 32 2.14 6.73 55.74
N ALA A 33 3.00 5.72 55.66
CA ALA A 33 3.65 5.30 54.40
C ALA A 33 2.65 4.64 53.44
N SER A 34 1.68 3.90 53.96
CA SER A 34 0.63 3.24 53.19
C SER A 34 -0.36 4.23 52.57
N HIS A 35 -0.68 5.35 53.23
CA HIS A 35 -1.50 6.42 52.67
C HIS A 35 -0.82 7.12 51.52
N GLY A 36 0.46 7.48 51.64
CA GLY A 36 1.22 8.14 50.54
C GLY A 36 1.37 7.26 49.30
N LEU A 37 1.56 5.94 49.47
CA LEU A 37 1.65 4.99 48.35
C LEU A 37 0.30 4.85 47.60
N ASN A 38 -0.81 4.82 48.34
CA ASN A 38 -2.16 4.77 47.76
C ASN A 38 -2.50 6.03 46.95
N ASP A 39 -2.12 7.21 47.43
CA ASP A 39 -2.35 8.47 46.71
C ASP A 39 -1.54 8.54 45.42
N VAL A 40 -0.30 8.07 45.41
CA VAL A 40 0.53 7.98 44.21
C VAL A 40 -0.03 6.96 43.22
N LEU A 41 -0.51 5.82 43.68
CA LEU A 41 -1.13 4.80 42.82
C LEU A 41 -2.48 5.27 42.23
N GLN A 42 -3.29 5.96 43.04
CA GLN A 42 -4.54 6.56 42.57
C GLN A 42 -4.28 7.68 41.55
N GLY A 43 -3.29 8.53 41.78
CA GLY A 43 -2.85 9.55 40.82
C GLY A 43 -2.40 8.96 39.48
N LYS A 44 -1.59 7.88 39.51
CA LYS A 44 -1.17 7.16 38.30
C LYS A 44 -2.34 6.51 37.56
N ARG A 45 -3.29 5.90 38.30
CA ARG A 45 -4.50 5.30 37.71
C ARG A 45 -5.42 6.36 37.10
N ALA A 46 -5.56 7.52 37.76
CA ALA A 46 -6.34 8.65 37.23
C ALA A 46 -5.68 9.27 35.98
N ALA A 47 -4.36 9.40 35.96
CA ALA A 47 -3.60 9.87 34.78
C ALA A 47 -3.70 8.89 33.61
N GLN A 48 -3.61 7.58 33.88
CA GLN A 48 -3.80 6.53 32.85
C GLN A 48 -5.24 6.49 32.32
N ARG A 49 -6.25 6.72 33.17
CA ARG A 49 -7.65 6.84 32.71
C ARG A 49 -7.85 8.06 31.83
N ARG A 50 -7.34 9.24 32.22
CA ARG A 50 -7.42 10.47 31.41
C ARG A 50 -6.69 10.32 30.07
N ALA A 51 -5.52 9.68 30.04
CA ALA A 51 -4.79 9.39 28.81
C ALA A 51 -5.56 8.39 27.90
N ARG A 52 -6.27 7.41 28.47
CA ARG A 52 -7.16 6.50 27.75
C ARG A 52 -8.42 7.23 27.20
N GLU A 53 -9.01 8.09 28.00
CA GLU A 53 -10.21 8.87 27.59
C GLU A 53 -9.90 9.88 26.49
N GLN A 54 -8.67 10.45 26.47
CA GLN A 54 -8.22 11.33 25.39
C GLN A 54 -7.85 10.57 24.09
N GLN A 55 -7.56 9.26 24.15
CA GLN A 55 -7.27 8.44 22.98
C GLN A 55 -8.50 7.78 22.32
N VAL A 56 -9.66 7.74 23.01
CA VAL A 56 -10.87 7.06 22.54
C VAL A 56 -11.61 7.80 21.41
N PRO A 57 -11.68 9.15 21.36
CA PRO A 57 -12.47 9.81 20.32
C PRO A 57 -11.88 9.69 18.90
N SER A 58 -10.57 9.54 18.77
CA SER A 58 -9.93 9.46 17.44
C SER A 58 -10.16 8.14 16.68
N ARG A 59 -10.37 7.04 17.37
CA ARG A 59 -10.63 5.73 16.73
C ARG A 59 -12.07 5.57 16.24
N LEU A 60 -13.03 6.05 16.98
CA LEU A 60 -14.45 5.98 16.58
C LEU A 60 -14.75 6.90 15.39
N SER A 61 -14.15 8.10 15.36
CA SER A 61 -14.30 9.03 14.24
C SER A 61 -13.62 8.52 12.96
N GLN A 62 -12.48 7.84 13.08
CA GLN A 62 -11.81 7.23 11.93
C GLN A 62 -12.57 6.02 11.37
N LEU A 63 -13.20 5.21 12.22
CA LEU A 63 -14.04 4.09 11.77
C LEU A 63 -15.27 4.57 11.00
N GLN A 64 -15.97 5.60 11.50
CA GLN A 64 -17.13 6.15 10.81
C GLN A 64 -16.79 6.82 9.48
N LEU A 65 -15.68 7.55 9.40
CA LEU A 65 -15.25 8.20 8.16
C LEU A 65 -14.85 7.19 7.09
N SER A 66 -14.14 6.13 7.46
CA SER A 66 -13.73 5.08 6.52
C SER A 66 -14.90 4.24 5.98
N ASP A 67 -15.94 4.03 6.80
CA ASP A 67 -17.14 3.31 6.39
C ASP A 67 -18.00 4.14 5.44
N LEU A 68 -18.00 5.46 5.60
CA LEU A 68 -18.66 6.38 4.68
C LEU A 68 -17.90 6.55 3.35
N LEU A 69 -16.57 6.51 3.38
CA LEU A 69 -15.74 6.66 2.19
C LEU A 69 -15.65 5.38 1.34
N LEU A 70 -15.95 4.22 1.91
CA LEU A 70 -15.90 2.94 1.20
C LEU A 70 -16.85 2.88 -0.01
N PRO A 71 -18.16 3.24 0.08
CA PRO A 71 -19.05 3.24 -1.07
C PRO A 71 -18.61 4.24 -2.16
N VAL A 72 -18.07 5.39 -1.76
CA VAL A 72 -17.53 6.38 -2.71
C VAL A 72 -16.31 5.80 -3.44
N SER A 73 -15.38 5.17 -2.72
CA SER A 73 -14.21 4.55 -3.34
C SER A 73 -14.59 3.41 -4.27
N LEU A 74 -15.60 2.60 -3.91
CA LEU A 74 -16.09 1.54 -4.77
C LEU A 74 -16.73 2.09 -6.06
N LEU A 75 -17.49 3.18 -5.95
CA LEU A 75 -18.07 3.85 -7.11
C LEU A 75 -16.99 4.41 -8.04
N VAL A 76 -15.94 5.03 -7.50
CA VAL A 76 -14.80 5.51 -8.30
C VAL A 76 -14.10 4.34 -8.99
N LEU A 77 -13.85 3.23 -8.29
CA LEU A 77 -13.21 2.04 -8.87
C LEU A 77 -14.06 1.43 -9.98
N LEU A 78 -15.37 1.34 -9.80
CA LEU A 78 -16.31 0.87 -10.82
C LEU A 78 -16.32 1.79 -12.04
N PHE A 79 -16.34 3.11 -11.82
CA PHE A 79 -16.27 4.08 -12.91
C PHE A 79 -14.97 3.97 -13.69
N VAL A 80 -13.82 3.91 -13.01
CA VAL A 80 -12.52 3.74 -13.68
C VAL A 80 -12.44 2.40 -14.40
N ALA A 81 -12.97 1.33 -13.83
CA ALA A 81 -13.06 0.02 -14.50
C ALA A 81 -13.93 0.07 -15.76
N ALA A 82 -15.04 0.79 -15.73
CA ALA A 82 -15.91 1.01 -16.89
C ALA A 82 -15.18 1.82 -17.97
N CYS A 83 -14.46 2.89 -17.61
CA CYS A 83 -13.60 3.66 -18.51
C CYS A 83 -12.52 2.78 -19.17
N ALA A 84 -11.87 1.92 -18.39
CA ALA A 84 -10.83 1.02 -18.89
C ALA A 84 -11.38 -0.08 -19.83
N ALA A 85 -12.58 -0.61 -19.53
CA ALA A 85 -13.20 -1.68 -20.30
C ALA A 85 -13.88 -1.17 -21.58
N PHE A 86 -14.61 -0.06 -21.49
CA PHE A 86 -15.46 0.48 -22.55
C PHE A 86 -15.20 1.97 -22.81
N PRO A 87 -13.95 2.38 -23.12
CA PRO A 87 -13.62 3.80 -23.29
C PRO A 87 -14.44 4.46 -24.40
N GLY A 88 -14.65 3.77 -25.54
CA GLY A 88 -15.41 4.31 -26.66
C GLY A 88 -16.92 4.51 -26.41
N ALA A 89 -17.48 3.94 -25.32
CA ALA A 89 -18.87 4.19 -24.93
C ALA A 89 -19.01 5.41 -24.02
N ILE A 90 -17.93 5.80 -23.33
CA ILE A 90 -17.94 6.87 -22.32
C ILE A 90 -17.32 8.15 -22.89
N ALA A 91 -16.25 8.02 -23.68
CA ALA A 91 -15.56 9.16 -24.29
C ALA A 91 -16.34 9.68 -25.50
N PRO A 92 -16.64 10.99 -25.58
CA PRO A 92 -17.34 11.57 -26.72
C PRO A 92 -16.47 11.68 -27.97
N TYR A 93 -15.14 11.70 -27.82
CA TYR A 93 -14.18 11.85 -28.93
C TYR A 93 -13.13 10.75 -28.91
N LEU A 94 -12.52 10.46 -30.06
CA LEU A 94 -11.36 9.59 -30.12
C LEU A 94 -10.10 10.29 -29.57
N PRO A 95 -9.17 9.57 -28.94
CA PRO A 95 -7.94 10.17 -28.41
C PRO A 95 -7.00 10.70 -29.50
N THR A 96 -7.22 10.29 -30.74
CA THR A 96 -6.47 10.72 -31.93
C THR A 96 -7.10 11.92 -32.65
N ASP A 97 -8.33 12.33 -32.30
CA ASP A 97 -9.02 13.46 -32.94
C ASP A 97 -8.36 14.78 -32.53
N MET A 98 -7.55 15.32 -33.44
CA MET A 98 -6.86 16.60 -33.30
C MET A 98 -7.66 17.71 -34.00
N ARG A 99 -7.95 18.80 -33.26
CA ARG A 99 -8.70 19.94 -33.76
C ARG A 99 -7.89 21.23 -33.59
N THR A 100 -7.28 21.68 -34.67
CA THR A 100 -6.45 22.90 -34.68
C THR A 100 -7.19 24.16 -34.23
N GLU A 101 -8.52 24.18 -34.43
CA GLU A 101 -9.39 25.31 -34.04
C GLU A 101 -9.66 25.36 -32.53
N ALA A 102 -9.41 24.25 -31.84
CA ALA A 102 -9.73 24.11 -30.41
C ALA A 102 -8.47 23.88 -29.54
N ILE A 103 -7.31 24.35 -29.97
CA ILE A 103 -6.05 24.23 -29.21
C ILE A 103 -6.16 24.98 -27.91
N LEU A 104 -5.82 24.30 -26.77
CA LEU A 104 -5.82 24.84 -25.40
C LEU A 104 -7.12 25.59 -25.06
N SER A 105 -8.26 25.12 -25.55
CA SER A 105 -9.56 25.67 -25.22
C SER A 105 -9.97 25.30 -23.80
N ALA A 106 -10.47 26.29 -23.05
CA ALA A 106 -10.88 26.10 -21.65
C ALA A 106 -12.07 25.13 -21.54
N PRO A 107 -12.27 24.49 -20.37
CA PRO A 107 -13.42 23.64 -20.08
C PRO A 107 -14.75 24.32 -20.43
N GLY A 108 -15.62 23.62 -21.16
CA GLY A 108 -16.90 24.15 -21.63
C GLY A 108 -17.87 23.05 -22.07
N ALA A 109 -19.02 23.44 -22.66
CA ALA A 109 -20.06 22.49 -23.04
C ALA A 109 -19.62 21.48 -24.13
N ALA A 110 -18.74 21.88 -25.06
CA ALA A 110 -18.21 21.01 -26.09
C ALA A 110 -17.07 20.10 -25.58
N HIS A 111 -16.26 20.59 -24.63
CA HIS A 111 -15.11 19.90 -24.06
C HIS A 111 -15.15 20.06 -22.54
N TRP A 112 -15.69 19.08 -21.83
CA TRP A 112 -15.93 19.17 -20.36
C TRP A 112 -14.67 19.46 -19.55
N PHE A 113 -13.53 18.88 -19.96
CA PHE A 113 -12.22 19.09 -19.32
C PHE A 113 -11.29 19.99 -20.14
N GLY A 114 -11.84 20.69 -21.18
CA GLY A 114 -11.06 21.47 -22.11
C GLY A 114 -10.27 20.60 -23.08
N THR A 115 -9.37 21.23 -23.80
CA THR A 115 -8.52 20.57 -24.82
C THR A 115 -7.04 20.75 -24.52
N ASP A 116 -6.22 19.87 -25.10
CA ASP A 116 -4.76 19.91 -24.97
C ASP A 116 -4.09 20.76 -26.07
N GLN A 117 -2.76 20.72 -26.13
CA GLN A 117 -1.94 21.45 -27.11
C GLN A 117 -2.12 20.97 -28.55
N PHE A 118 -2.78 19.87 -28.79
CA PHE A 118 -3.12 19.33 -30.09
C PHE A 118 -4.61 19.51 -30.42
N GLY A 119 -5.38 20.17 -29.52
CA GLY A 119 -6.83 20.31 -29.67
C GLY A 119 -7.61 19.03 -29.36
N ARG A 120 -6.99 18.03 -28.71
CA ARG A 120 -7.66 16.79 -28.32
C ARG A 120 -8.45 17.02 -27.03
N ASP A 121 -9.59 16.34 -26.90
CA ASP A 121 -10.46 16.44 -25.71
C ASP A 121 -9.83 15.76 -24.49
N VAL A 122 -9.55 16.54 -23.43
CA VAL A 122 -8.86 16.05 -22.24
C VAL A 122 -9.71 15.01 -21.47
N PHE A 123 -11.05 15.13 -21.47
CA PHE A 123 -11.92 14.13 -20.84
C PHE A 123 -11.77 12.76 -21.54
N SER A 124 -11.84 12.76 -22.87
CA SER A 124 -11.64 11.54 -23.66
C SER A 124 -10.25 10.93 -23.44
N LEU A 125 -9.20 11.76 -23.40
CA LEU A 125 -7.85 11.30 -23.10
C LEU A 125 -7.74 10.65 -21.70
N VAL A 126 -8.39 11.23 -20.69
CA VAL A 126 -8.42 10.67 -19.33
C VAL A 126 -9.16 9.33 -19.30
N VAL A 127 -10.29 9.21 -20.01
CA VAL A 127 -11.07 7.98 -20.12
C VAL A 127 -10.26 6.87 -20.80
N TYR A 128 -9.66 7.14 -21.95
CA TYR A 128 -8.82 6.16 -22.67
C TYR A 128 -7.55 5.82 -21.89
N GLY A 129 -6.92 6.80 -21.25
CA GLY A 129 -5.72 6.61 -20.43
C GLY A 129 -5.95 5.75 -19.17
N ALA A 130 -7.22 5.65 -18.70
CA ALA A 130 -7.58 4.76 -17.61
C ALA A 130 -7.19 3.30 -17.91
N ARG A 131 -7.37 2.84 -19.15
CA ARG A 131 -7.04 1.47 -19.55
C ARG A 131 -5.56 1.16 -19.33
N GLN A 132 -4.67 2.03 -19.84
CA GLN A 132 -3.22 1.83 -19.71
C GLN A 132 -2.78 1.87 -18.24
N SER A 133 -3.26 2.87 -17.48
CA SER A 133 -2.91 3.04 -16.07
C SER A 133 -3.39 1.86 -15.20
N VAL A 134 -4.59 1.33 -15.44
CA VAL A 134 -5.13 0.17 -14.73
C VAL A 134 -4.36 -1.11 -15.09
N LEU A 135 -4.03 -1.31 -16.37
CA LEU A 135 -3.23 -2.46 -16.81
C LEU A 135 -1.85 -2.47 -16.13
N ILE A 136 -1.16 -1.32 -16.08
CA ILE A 136 0.11 -1.19 -15.36
C ILE A 136 -0.06 -1.61 -13.90
N GLY A 137 -1.07 -1.05 -13.21
CA GLY A 137 -1.30 -1.34 -11.80
C GLY A 137 -1.56 -2.81 -11.51
N ILE A 138 -2.47 -3.43 -12.27
CA ILE A 138 -2.89 -4.82 -12.05
C ILE A 138 -1.78 -5.81 -12.43
N PHE A 139 -1.22 -5.71 -13.64
CA PHE A 139 -0.24 -6.69 -14.10
C PHE A 139 1.09 -6.59 -13.36
N ALA A 140 1.54 -5.38 -13.01
CA ALA A 140 2.73 -5.22 -12.19
C ALA A 140 2.58 -5.93 -10.83
N VAL A 141 1.42 -5.82 -10.19
CA VAL A 141 1.14 -6.50 -8.93
C VAL A 141 0.98 -8.01 -9.11
N LEU A 142 0.26 -8.46 -10.13
CA LEU A 142 0.09 -9.90 -10.39
C LEU A 142 1.44 -10.59 -10.54
N ILE A 143 2.35 -10.02 -11.30
CA ILE A 143 3.69 -10.57 -11.52
C ILE A 143 4.52 -10.51 -10.23
N SER A 144 4.64 -9.31 -9.63
CA SER A 144 5.50 -9.12 -8.46
C SER A 144 5.00 -9.87 -7.23
N CYS A 145 3.69 -9.91 -7.01
CA CYS A 145 3.09 -10.64 -5.91
C CYS A 145 3.22 -12.15 -6.10
N SER A 146 2.99 -12.68 -7.30
CA SER A 146 3.11 -14.12 -7.58
C SER A 146 4.54 -14.61 -7.38
N ILE A 147 5.53 -13.92 -7.96
CA ILE A 147 6.95 -14.27 -7.83
C ILE A 147 7.42 -14.05 -6.38
N GLY A 148 7.11 -12.89 -5.80
CA GLY A 148 7.49 -12.57 -4.43
C GLY A 148 6.85 -13.51 -3.40
N ALA A 149 5.57 -13.89 -3.60
CA ALA A 149 4.92 -14.88 -2.75
C ALA A 149 5.58 -16.24 -2.86
N SER A 150 5.91 -16.71 -4.06
CA SER A 150 6.61 -17.98 -4.26
C SER A 150 7.95 -18.00 -3.54
N ILE A 151 8.75 -16.94 -3.67
CA ILE A 151 10.05 -16.82 -2.99
C ILE A 151 9.84 -16.74 -1.46
N GLY A 152 8.96 -15.87 -0.99
CA GLY A 152 8.77 -15.64 0.45
C GLY A 152 8.17 -16.83 1.17
N LEU A 153 7.14 -17.46 0.59
CA LEU A 153 6.49 -18.63 1.19
C LEU A 153 7.43 -19.85 1.23
N THR A 154 8.19 -20.08 0.16
CA THR A 154 9.17 -21.18 0.14
C THR A 154 10.30 -20.94 1.12
N ALA A 155 10.88 -19.75 1.18
CA ALA A 155 11.92 -19.39 2.13
C ALA A 155 11.43 -19.54 3.59
N GLY A 156 10.29 -18.93 3.93
CA GLY A 156 9.73 -18.98 5.29
C GLY A 156 9.30 -20.39 5.73
N TYR A 157 8.76 -21.20 4.80
CA TYR A 157 8.37 -22.56 5.13
C TYR A 157 9.56 -23.52 5.23
N ALA A 158 10.50 -23.50 4.28
CA ALA A 158 11.67 -24.39 4.29
C ALA A 158 12.63 -24.04 5.42
N GLY A 159 12.95 -22.77 5.61
CA GLY A 159 13.93 -22.31 6.61
C GLY A 159 15.35 -22.75 6.28
N GLY A 160 16.23 -22.75 7.30
CA GLY A 160 17.60 -23.19 7.16
C GLY A 160 18.42 -22.41 6.13
N TRP A 161 19.29 -23.11 5.37
CA TRP A 161 20.16 -22.49 4.40
C TRP A 161 19.42 -21.89 3.21
N LEU A 162 18.32 -22.53 2.76
CA LEU A 162 17.51 -22.04 1.64
C LEU A 162 16.88 -20.68 1.95
N ASP A 163 16.34 -20.53 3.15
CA ASP A 163 15.85 -19.24 3.64
C ASP A 163 16.97 -18.21 3.67
N SER A 164 18.14 -18.57 4.21
CA SER A 164 19.28 -17.65 4.30
C SER A 164 19.77 -17.18 2.93
N VAL A 165 19.86 -18.07 1.95
CA VAL A 165 20.29 -17.71 0.59
C VAL A 165 19.27 -16.84 -0.12
N LEU A 166 18.00 -17.26 -0.13
CA LEU A 166 16.94 -16.50 -0.79
C LEU A 166 16.78 -15.10 -0.19
N MET A 167 16.83 -14.99 1.15
CA MET A 167 16.70 -13.68 1.79
C MET A 167 17.95 -12.81 1.59
N ARG A 168 19.13 -13.40 1.49
CA ARG A 168 20.33 -12.62 1.15
C ARG A 168 20.22 -11.99 -0.24
N LEU A 169 19.70 -12.74 -1.22
CA LEU A 169 19.42 -12.20 -2.56
C LEU A 169 18.36 -11.09 -2.51
N VAL A 170 17.27 -11.31 -1.76
CA VAL A 170 16.22 -10.31 -1.54
C VAL A 170 16.79 -9.06 -0.85
N ASP A 171 17.71 -9.21 0.11
CA ASP A 171 18.32 -8.09 0.84
C ASP A 171 19.25 -7.27 -0.07
N ILE A 172 20.05 -7.93 -0.93
CA ILE A 172 20.87 -7.26 -1.94
C ILE A 172 19.96 -6.45 -2.89
N TRP A 173 18.86 -7.05 -3.32
CA TRP A 173 17.91 -6.39 -4.21
C TRP A 173 17.25 -5.16 -3.56
N LEU A 174 16.89 -5.24 -2.27
CA LEU A 174 16.31 -4.13 -1.51
C LEU A 174 17.32 -3.03 -1.11
N ALA A 175 18.62 -3.28 -1.28
CA ALA A 175 19.63 -2.24 -1.09
C ALA A 175 19.51 -1.12 -2.13
N VAL A 176 18.93 -1.42 -3.31
CA VAL A 176 18.62 -0.43 -4.33
C VAL A 176 17.23 0.15 -4.08
N PRO A 177 17.06 1.48 -3.96
CA PRO A 177 15.73 2.07 -3.85
C PRO A 177 14.83 1.64 -5.02
N ASN A 178 13.64 1.14 -4.69
CA ASN A 178 12.68 0.56 -5.65
C ASN A 178 12.44 1.46 -6.88
N ILE A 179 12.21 2.77 -6.65
CA ILE A 179 11.94 3.71 -7.74
C ILE A 179 13.15 3.88 -8.67
N LEU A 180 14.37 3.89 -8.14
CA LEU A 180 15.61 4.01 -8.94
C LEU A 180 15.81 2.74 -9.79
N LEU A 181 15.52 1.57 -9.23
CA LEU A 181 15.59 0.31 -9.97
C LEU A 181 14.55 0.28 -11.10
N ALA A 182 13.32 0.74 -10.84
CA ALA A 182 12.28 0.82 -11.87
C ALA A 182 12.69 1.79 -12.99
N ILE A 183 13.26 2.95 -12.68
CA ILE A 183 13.77 3.92 -13.67
C ILE A 183 14.90 3.28 -14.50
N ALA A 184 15.89 2.66 -13.85
CA ALA A 184 17.02 2.05 -14.54
C ALA A 184 16.55 0.94 -15.51
N LEU A 185 15.63 0.07 -15.05
CA LEU A 185 15.07 -0.98 -15.89
C LEU A 185 14.25 -0.42 -17.05
N SER A 186 13.38 0.58 -16.82
CA SER A 186 12.60 1.21 -17.90
C SER A 186 13.49 1.89 -18.92
N THR A 187 14.59 2.52 -18.50
CA THR A 187 15.56 3.15 -19.41
C THR A 187 16.23 2.13 -20.31
N VAL A 188 16.62 0.97 -19.77
CA VAL A 188 17.30 -0.09 -20.53
C VAL A 188 16.33 -0.82 -21.46
N LEU A 189 15.10 -1.09 -20.99
CA LEU A 189 14.09 -1.82 -21.76
C LEU A 189 13.42 -0.96 -22.85
N GLY A 190 13.47 0.37 -22.70
CA GLY A 190 12.80 1.33 -23.58
C GLY A 190 11.32 1.54 -23.24
N PRO A 191 10.73 2.62 -23.76
CA PRO A 191 9.36 3.03 -23.48
C PRO A 191 8.34 2.08 -24.14
N SER A 192 7.59 1.34 -23.34
CA SER A 192 6.40 0.58 -23.76
C SER A 192 5.59 0.17 -22.54
N LEU A 193 4.29 -0.15 -22.74
CA LEU A 193 3.41 -0.65 -21.68
C LEU A 193 3.99 -1.90 -21.01
N VAL A 194 4.42 -2.86 -21.82
CA VAL A 194 4.95 -4.14 -21.35
C VAL A 194 6.23 -3.96 -20.54
N ASN A 195 7.15 -3.14 -21.04
CA ASN A 195 8.42 -2.86 -20.40
C ASN A 195 8.23 -2.12 -19.06
N THR A 196 7.30 -1.17 -19.02
CA THR A 196 6.92 -0.45 -17.79
C THR A 196 6.36 -1.41 -16.75
N ILE A 197 5.45 -2.33 -17.15
CA ILE A 197 4.93 -3.37 -16.26
C ILE A 197 6.07 -4.25 -15.72
N PHE A 198 6.97 -4.73 -16.54
CA PHE A 198 8.10 -5.55 -16.10
C PHE A 198 9.05 -4.78 -15.18
N ALA A 199 9.39 -3.54 -15.49
CA ALA A 199 10.29 -2.73 -14.66
C ALA A 199 9.72 -2.54 -13.24
N ILE A 200 8.43 -2.19 -13.13
CA ILE A 200 7.75 -2.03 -11.85
C ILE A 200 7.63 -3.37 -11.12
N SER A 201 7.28 -4.44 -11.86
CA SER A 201 7.15 -5.79 -11.28
C SER A 201 8.45 -6.25 -10.65
N ILE A 202 9.54 -6.20 -11.40
CA ILE A 202 10.87 -6.62 -10.94
C ILE A 202 11.26 -5.81 -9.70
N ALA A 203 11.12 -4.50 -9.73
CA ALA A 203 11.46 -3.65 -8.60
C ALA A 203 10.63 -3.95 -7.33
N ALA A 204 9.39 -4.43 -7.47
CA ALA A 204 8.48 -4.69 -6.35
C ALA A 204 8.59 -6.10 -5.74
N ILE A 205 9.12 -7.11 -6.46
CA ILE A 205 9.23 -8.52 -6.00
C ILE A 205 9.79 -8.65 -4.58
N PRO A 206 10.93 -7.99 -4.21
CA PRO A 206 11.56 -8.20 -2.91
C PRO A 206 10.67 -7.80 -1.73
N ARG A 207 9.86 -6.77 -1.90
CA ARG A 207 8.90 -6.31 -0.87
C ARG A 207 7.88 -7.40 -0.54
N TYR A 208 7.31 -8.05 -1.57
CA TYR A 208 6.35 -9.15 -1.38
C TYR A 208 7.02 -10.36 -0.75
N ALA A 209 8.20 -10.74 -1.24
CA ALA A 209 8.97 -11.87 -0.71
C ALA A 209 9.25 -11.72 0.78
N ARG A 210 9.71 -10.53 1.22
CA ARG A 210 10.03 -10.27 2.63
C ARG A 210 8.81 -10.36 3.55
N VAL A 211 7.70 -9.76 3.16
CA VAL A 211 6.50 -9.75 4.00
C VAL A 211 5.88 -11.14 4.09
N LEU A 212 5.80 -11.86 2.97
CA LEU A 212 5.18 -13.19 2.94
C LEU A 212 6.06 -14.26 3.58
N ARG A 213 7.40 -14.10 3.57
CA ARG A 213 8.28 -14.92 4.40
C ARG A 213 7.93 -14.80 5.88
N GLY A 214 7.74 -13.57 6.39
CA GLY A 214 7.35 -13.37 7.79
C GLY A 214 6.04 -14.07 8.16
N GLN A 215 5.06 -14.04 7.26
CA GLN A 215 3.79 -14.76 7.43
C GLN A 215 4.00 -16.28 7.41
N ALA A 216 4.76 -16.80 6.45
CA ALA A 216 5.04 -18.24 6.36
C ALA A 216 5.76 -18.77 7.59
N LEU A 217 6.72 -18.02 8.16
CA LEU A 217 7.39 -18.36 9.42
C LEU A 217 6.40 -18.45 10.58
N SER A 218 5.44 -17.54 10.69
CA SER A 218 4.43 -17.58 11.74
C SER A 218 3.49 -18.77 11.64
N VAL A 219 3.18 -19.22 10.41
CA VAL A 219 2.31 -20.38 10.16
C VAL A 219 3.06 -21.68 10.33
N ARG A 220 4.32 -21.76 9.92
CA ARG A 220 5.16 -22.95 9.97
C ARG A 220 5.25 -23.58 11.37
N ASN A 221 5.27 -22.75 12.42
CA ASN A 221 5.43 -23.18 13.80
C ASN A 221 4.10 -23.51 14.51
N ARG A 222 3.00 -23.64 13.76
CA ARG A 222 1.70 -23.98 14.33
C ARG A 222 1.51 -25.48 14.49
N PRO A 223 0.84 -25.96 15.57
CA PRO A 223 0.69 -27.38 15.88
C PRO A 223 0.08 -28.22 14.74
N PHE A 224 -0.85 -27.65 13.96
CA PHE A 224 -1.47 -28.37 12.85
C PHE A 224 -0.49 -28.65 11.69
N ILE A 225 0.56 -27.84 11.53
CA ILE A 225 1.63 -28.12 10.54
C ILE A 225 2.48 -29.31 11.00
N GLU A 226 2.80 -29.36 12.31
CA GLU A 226 3.55 -30.48 12.89
C GLU A 226 2.74 -31.79 12.80
N ALA A 227 1.45 -31.74 13.12
CA ALA A 227 0.56 -32.89 12.97
C ALA A 227 0.49 -33.37 11.50
N SER A 228 0.42 -32.45 10.52
CA SER A 228 0.42 -32.79 9.11
C SER A 228 1.73 -33.46 8.67
N ARG A 229 2.87 -33.03 9.22
CA ARG A 229 4.18 -33.66 8.97
C ARG A 229 4.24 -35.07 9.57
N ALA A 230 3.78 -35.23 10.82
CA ALA A 230 3.71 -36.52 11.49
C ALA A 230 2.81 -37.51 10.76
N ALA A 231 1.74 -37.04 10.12
CA ALA A 231 0.85 -37.82 9.26
C ALA A 231 1.46 -38.15 7.87
N GLY A 232 2.72 -37.78 7.59
CA GLY A 232 3.41 -38.11 6.35
C GLY A 232 3.08 -37.21 5.15
N ALA A 233 2.45 -36.05 5.34
CA ALA A 233 2.16 -35.14 4.26
C ALA A 233 3.45 -34.56 3.64
N SER A 234 3.53 -34.52 2.30
CA SER A 234 4.69 -33.94 1.61
C SER A 234 4.81 -32.44 1.85
N HIS A 235 6.04 -31.90 1.82
CA HIS A 235 6.29 -30.47 2.00
C HIS A 235 5.48 -29.59 1.02
N PHE A 236 5.35 -30.02 -0.24
CA PHE A 236 4.56 -29.31 -1.24
C PHE A 236 3.05 -29.32 -0.90
N ALA A 237 2.53 -30.46 -0.42
CA ALA A 237 1.14 -30.56 0.01
C ALA A 237 0.85 -29.65 1.21
N ILE A 238 1.77 -29.58 2.18
CA ILE A 238 1.64 -28.68 3.34
C ILE A 238 1.68 -27.22 2.89
N LEU A 239 2.62 -26.85 2.01
CA LEU A 239 2.72 -25.48 1.49
C LEU A 239 1.42 -25.07 0.78
N ARG A 240 0.88 -25.92 -0.10
CA ARG A 240 -0.30 -25.62 -0.90
C ARG A 240 -1.61 -25.66 -0.10
N ARG A 241 -1.77 -26.66 0.80
CA ARG A 241 -3.04 -26.90 1.52
C ARG A 241 -3.16 -26.13 2.83
N HIS A 242 -2.03 -25.79 3.44
CA HIS A 242 -2.02 -25.17 4.78
C HIS A 242 -1.39 -23.79 4.79
N VAL A 243 -0.15 -23.63 4.30
CA VAL A 243 0.58 -22.35 4.39
C VAL A 243 -0.04 -21.30 3.48
N LEU A 244 -0.21 -21.61 2.18
CA LEU A 244 -0.73 -20.67 1.19
C LEU A 244 -2.14 -20.14 1.55
N PRO A 245 -3.13 -20.99 1.94
CA PRO A 245 -4.44 -20.49 2.36
C PRO A 245 -4.40 -19.62 3.61
N HIS A 246 -3.52 -19.92 4.58
CA HIS A 246 -3.36 -19.07 5.77
C HIS A 246 -2.70 -17.72 5.48
N CYS A 247 -1.91 -17.63 4.40
CA CYS A 247 -1.28 -16.40 3.96
C CYS A 247 -2.14 -15.62 2.94
N SER A 248 -3.23 -16.20 2.43
CA SER A 248 -4.03 -15.64 1.32
C SER A 248 -4.61 -14.26 1.64
N VAL A 249 -5.08 -14.04 2.85
CA VAL A 249 -5.60 -12.73 3.29
C VAL A 249 -4.49 -11.66 3.22
N GLN A 250 -3.29 -11.99 3.71
CA GLN A 250 -2.17 -11.06 3.66
C GLN A 250 -1.72 -10.79 2.22
N ILE A 251 -1.72 -11.81 1.36
CA ILE A 251 -1.43 -11.68 -0.07
C ILE A 251 -2.44 -10.73 -0.71
N MET A 252 -3.74 -10.93 -0.47
CA MET A 252 -4.80 -10.10 -1.03
C MET A 252 -4.69 -8.63 -0.60
N VAL A 253 -4.46 -8.38 0.69
CA VAL A 253 -4.28 -7.00 1.21
C VAL A 253 -3.04 -6.34 0.59
N LEU A 254 -1.91 -7.05 0.55
CA LEU A 254 -0.68 -6.52 -0.06
C LEU A 254 -0.85 -6.27 -1.56
N ALA A 255 -1.54 -7.16 -2.28
CA ALA A 255 -1.80 -6.99 -3.70
C ALA A 255 -2.69 -5.76 -3.95
N THR A 256 -3.76 -5.59 -3.17
CA THR A 256 -4.63 -4.41 -3.32
C THR A 256 -3.86 -3.12 -3.10
N LEU A 257 -3.13 -2.98 -1.99
CA LEU A 257 -2.30 -1.80 -1.73
C LEU A 257 -1.19 -1.62 -2.78
N GLY A 258 -0.70 -2.73 -3.33
CA GLY A 258 0.29 -2.76 -4.40
C GLY A 258 -0.19 -2.12 -5.69
N VAL A 259 -1.47 -2.29 -6.06
CA VAL A 259 -2.05 -1.69 -7.28
C VAL A 259 -1.92 -0.16 -7.25
N GLY A 260 -2.32 0.48 -6.16
CA GLY A 260 -2.17 1.94 -6.01
C GLY A 260 -0.71 2.41 -6.13
N SER A 261 0.21 1.69 -5.46
CA SER A 261 1.65 2.00 -5.55
C SER A 261 2.19 1.83 -6.97
N SER A 262 1.77 0.78 -7.68
CA SER A 262 2.23 0.50 -9.04
C SER A 262 1.71 1.53 -10.05
N ILE A 263 0.44 1.98 -9.91
CA ILE A 263 -0.10 3.08 -10.72
C ILE A 263 0.70 4.36 -10.49
N LEU A 264 0.98 4.69 -9.22
CA LEU A 264 1.74 5.90 -8.90
C LEU A 264 3.17 5.86 -9.47
N ILE A 265 3.87 4.71 -9.32
CA ILE A 265 5.23 4.53 -9.89
C ILE A 265 5.17 4.54 -11.42
N GLY A 266 4.20 3.86 -12.03
CA GLY A 266 4.00 3.84 -13.49
C GLY A 266 3.73 5.24 -14.04
N SER A 267 2.83 6.00 -13.41
CA SER A 267 2.57 7.40 -13.79
C SER A 267 3.82 8.27 -13.62
N GLY A 268 4.65 8.02 -12.59
CA GLY A 268 5.93 8.69 -12.41
C GLY A 268 6.94 8.36 -13.51
N LEU A 269 7.04 7.09 -13.93
CA LEU A 269 7.89 6.68 -15.06
C LEU A 269 7.42 7.31 -16.36
N SER A 270 6.12 7.30 -16.65
CA SER A 270 5.53 7.94 -17.81
C SER A 270 5.72 9.46 -17.78
N PHE A 271 5.62 10.08 -16.60
CA PHE A 271 5.93 11.50 -16.41
C PHE A 271 7.39 11.85 -16.73
N LEU A 272 8.31 10.93 -16.53
CA LEU A 272 9.72 11.07 -16.92
C LEU A 272 9.98 10.71 -18.39
N GLY A 273 8.95 10.33 -19.15
CA GLY A 273 9.08 9.93 -20.57
C GLY A 273 9.57 8.49 -20.77
N LEU A 274 9.58 7.68 -19.69
CA LEU A 274 10.02 6.27 -19.70
C LEU A 274 8.84 5.29 -19.77
N GLY A 275 7.62 5.79 -19.91
CA GLY A 275 6.39 5.00 -19.92
C GLY A 275 5.85 4.73 -21.31
N VAL A 276 4.53 4.75 -21.43
CA VAL A 276 3.79 4.45 -22.66
C VAL A 276 3.80 5.65 -23.60
N ASN A 277 4.28 5.48 -24.82
CA ASN A 277 4.32 6.52 -25.86
C ASN A 277 3.32 6.23 -27.01
N ASP A 278 2.23 5.51 -26.73
CA ASP A 278 1.27 5.10 -27.74
C ASP A 278 0.25 6.21 -28.07
N GLU A 279 -0.58 5.97 -29.09
CA GLU A 279 -1.70 6.83 -29.48
C GLU A 279 -2.70 7.06 -28.33
N CYS A 280 -2.76 6.13 -27.36
CA CYS A 280 -3.55 6.21 -26.14
C CYS A 280 -2.63 6.38 -24.93
N PRO A 281 -2.26 7.61 -24.58
CA PRO A 281 -1.34 7.88 -23.47
C PRO A 281 -1.98 7.52 -22.11
N ASP A 282 -1.17 7.01 -21.19
CA ASP A 282 -1.57 6.84 -19.79
C ASP A 282 -1.66 8.19 -19.07
N TRP A 283 -2.22 8.19 -17.87
CA TRP A 283 -2.40 9.42 -17.10
C TRP A 283 -1.08 10.13 -16.76
N GLY A 284 0.01 9.40 -16.55
CA GLY A 284 1.33 9.97 -16.30
C GLY A 284 1.91 10.71 -17.50
N TYR A 285 1.72 10.17 -18.69
CA TYR A 285 2.15 10.80 -19.91
C TYR A 285 1.33 12.08 -20.24
N LEU A 286 0.02 12.08 -19.93
CA LEU A 286 -0.80 13.30 -20.02
C LEU A 286 -0.25 14.43 -19.14
N LEU A 287 0.21 14.10 -17.91
CA LEU A 287 0.87 15.09 -17.05
C LEU A 287 2.14 15.66 -17.67
N THR A 288 2.93 14.81 -18.35
CA THR A 288 4.16 15.26 -19.04
C THR A 288 3.85 16.23 -20.16
N GLN A 289 2.85 15.92 -20.97
CA GLN A 289 2.43 16.79 -22.07
C GLN A 289 1.86 18.12 -21.57
N GLY A 290 1.06 18.09 -20.50
CA GLY A 290 0.39 19.28 -19.96
C GLY A 290 1.30 20.20 -19.15
N ARG A 291 2.43 19.72 -18.58
CA ARG A 291 3.27 20.50 -17.65
C ARG A 291 3.79 21.83 -18.23
N GLY A 292 4.05 21.87 -19.53
CA GLY A 292 4.53 23.08 -20.23
C GLY A 292 3.47 24.16 -20.38
N TYR A 293 2.19 23.82 -20.17
CA TYR A 293 1.04 24.69 -20.38
C TYR A 293 0.30 25.06 -19.09
N LEU A 294 0.85 24.76 -17.91
CA LEU A 294 0.20 24.97 -16.62
C LEU A 294 -0.32 26.38 -16.39
N THR A 295 0.39 27.39 -16.88
CA THR A 295 0.03 28.79 -16.72
C THR A 295 -1.14 29.24 -17.59
N VAL A 296 -1.39 28.52 -18.71
CA VAL A 296 -2.41 28.86 -19.71
C VAL A 296 -3.57 27.86 -19.68
N ALA A 297 -3.24 26.57 -19.48
CA ALA A 297 -4.18 25.45 -19.58
C ALA A 297 -4.00 24.48 -18.40
N TRP A 298 -4.26 24.95 -17.19
CA TRP A 298 -4.11 24.18 -15.93
C TRP A 298 -4.90 22.86 -15.92
N TRP A 299 -5.97 22.76 -16.67
CA TRP A 299 -6.85 21.58 -16.76
C TRP A 299 -6.16 20.37 -17.36
N THR A 300 -5.19 20.57 -18.25
CA THR A 300 -4.44 19.47 -18.90
C THR A 300 -3.61 18.65 -17.93
N VAL A 301 -3.27 19.20 -16.76
CA VAL A 301 -2.54 18.53 -15.68
C VAL A 301 -3.48 18.16 -14.52
N THR A 302 -4.41 19.03 -14.19
CA THR A 302 -5.28 18.84 -13.01
C THR A 302 -6.17 17.61 -13.15
N TYR A 303 -6.84 17.42 -14.29
CA TYR A 303 -7.76 16.30 -14.45
C TYR A 303 -7.06 14.93 -14.50
N PRO A 304 -5.97 14.72 -15.25
CA PRO A 304 -5.21 13.48 -15.15
C PRO A 304 -4.63 13.24 -13.74
N GLY A 305 -4.16 14.30 -13.06
CA GLY A 305 -3.67 14.21 -11.69
C GLY A 305 -4.76 13.81 -10.69
N LEU A 306 -5.99 14.34 -10.84
CA LEU A 306 -7.15 13.92 -10.06
C LEU A 306 -7.55 12.47 -10.34
N ALA A 307 -7.46 12.01 -11.59
CA ALA A 307 -7.72 10.62 -11.95
C ALA A 307 -6.75 9.66 -11.24
N ILE A 308 -5.44 9.94 -11.27
CA ILE A 308 -4.43 9.17 -10.52
C ILE A 308 -4.74 9.17 -9.03
N THR A 309 -4.95 10.35 -8.45
CA THR A 309 -5.16 10.50 -7.01
C THR A 309 -6.42 9.77 -6.55
N SER A 310 -7.54 9.96 -7.26
CA SER A 310 -8.82 9.31 -6.93
C SER A 310 -8.71 7.78 -7.02
N MET A 311 -8.02 7.24 -8.02
CA MET A 311 -7.79 5.82 -8.19
C MET A 311 -6.91 5.27 -7.06
N VAL A 312 -5.78 5.90 -6.76
CA VAL A 312 -4.84 5.46 -5.71
C VAL A 312 -5.51 5.49 -4.33
N VAL A 313 -6.23 6.56 -4.01
CA VAL A 313 -6.96 6.68 -2.74
C VAL A 313 -8.04 5.60 -2.64
N SER A 314 -8.81 5.39 -3.70
CA SER A 314 -9.90 4.40 -3.71
C SER A 314 -9.39 2.97 -3.54
N VAL A 315 -8.30 2.60 -4.22
CA VAL A 315 -7.66 1.28 -4.06
C VAL A 315 -7.11 1.10 -2.65
N ASN A 316 -6.49 2.12 -2.07
CA ASN A 316 -5.96 2.04 -0.70
C ASN A 316 -7.08 1.89 0.33
N LEU A 317 -8.18 2.65 0.20
CA LEU A 317 -9.36 2.52 1.07
C LEU A 317 -9.99 1.13 0.97
N LEU A 318 -10.07 0.56 -0.24
CA LEU A 318 -10.53 -0.81 -0.45
C LEU A 318 -9.59 -1.82 0.24
N GLY A 319 -8.26 -1.66 0.09
CA GLY A 319 -7.26 -2.50 0.73
C GLY A 319 -7.36 -2.46 2.27
N ASP A 320 -7.56 -1.28 2.84
CA ASP A 320 -7.75 -1.11 4.28
C ASP A 320 -9.07 -1.72 4.78
N ALA A 321 -10.14 -1.61 4.00
CA ALA A 321 -11.42 -2.25 4.32
C ALA A 321 -11.33 -3.78 4.30
N LEU A 322 -10.65 -4.35 3.28
CA LEU A 322 -10.37 -5.78 3.20
C LEU A 322 -9.53 -6.25 4.39
N ARG A 323 -8.48 -5.51 4.74
CA ARG A 323 -7.65 -5.81 5.91
C ARG A 323 -8.48 -5.86 7.19
N ARG A 324 -9.35 -4.87 7.43
CA ARG A 324 -10.22 -4.84 8.63
C ARG A 324 -11.20 -6.01 8.66
N ARG A 325 -11.80 -6.36 7.52
CA ARG A 325 -12.79 -7.44 7.43
C ARG A 325 -12.18 -8.82 7.69
N PHE A 326 -10.93 -9.03 7.26
CA PHE A 326 -10.25 -10.32 7.35
C PHE A 326 -9.24 -10.43 8.50
N ASP A 327 -9.04 -9.36 9.30
CA ASP A 327 -8.17 -9.43 10.49
C ASP A 327 -8.93 -10.11 11.65
N PRO A 328 -8.54 -11.34 12.06
CA PRO A 328 -9.22 -12.07 13.13
C PRO A 328 -9.06 -11.44 14.51
N ARG A 329 -8.23 -10.39 14.65
CA ARG A 329 -8.00 -9.69 15.93
C ARG A 329 -9.03 -8.62 16.24
N THR A 330 -9.87 -8.24 15.27
CA THR A 330 -10.91 -7.21 15.41
C THR A 330 -12.32 -7.76 15.59
N GLY A 331 -12.50 -9.08 15.67
CA GLY A 331 -13.79 -9.69 15.99
C GLY A 331 -14.28 -9.29 17.40
N PRO A 332 -15.60 -9.11 17.62
CA PRO A 332 -16.15 -8.84 18.95
C PRO A 332 -15.76 -9.99 19.89
N ARG A 333 -15.13 -9.63 21.02
CA ARG A 333 -14.91 -10.55 22.15
C ARG A 333 -16.18 -10.67 22.94
#